data_efd6e9cc42e55778ad8ffec9d0c11bb4
#
_entry.id   efd6e9cc42e55778ad8ffec9d0c11bb4
#
_cell.length_a   1.000
_cell.length_b   1.000
_cell.length_c   1.000
_cell.angle_alpha   90.00
_cell.angle_beta   90.00
_cell.angle_gamma   90.00
#
_symmetry.space_group_name_H-M   'P 1'
#
loop_
_entity.id
_entity.type
_entity.pdbx_description
1 polymer ?
#
loop_
_entity_poly.entity_id
_entity_poly.type
_entity_poly.pdbx_seq_one_letter_code
_entity_poly.pdbx_strand_id
1 'polypeptide(L)'
;VVLTSAASALNSTLYSTGRHLFQLANESPNTLTKALKLDQLSRQSVPSRAIIASAVIVGASALISVLPGISDAFSLITASSSGVYISIYVLIMIAHWKYRKSPDFMEDGYKMPAYKILSPITLLFFLFVFVSLFLQDSTYIGAIGATIWIIGFGLYSHFKHKSH
;
A
#
# COMPACT_ATOMS: atom_id res chain seq x y z
N VAL A 1 17.86 4.93 20.24
CA VAL A 1 18.00 5.17 18.78
C VAL A 1 16.90 4.41 17.98
N VAL A 2 16.76 3.09 18.15
CA VAL A 2 15.76 2.29 17.38
C VAL A 2 14.33 2.74 17.67
N LEU A 3 13.95 2.93 18.92
CA LEU A 3 12.62 3.34 19.32
C LEU A 3 12.24 4.73 18.77
N THR A 4 13.15 5.69 18.85
CA THR A 4 12.93 7.06 18.34
C THR A 4 12.82 7.07 16.81
N SER A 5 13.64 6.27 16.13
CA SER A 5 13.57 6.08 14.68
C SER A 5 12.24 5.47 14.25
N ALA A 6 11.80 4.42 14.93
CA ALA A 6 10.51 3.77 14.66
C ALA A 6 9.33 4.72 14.91
N ALA A 7 9.35 5.49 16.02
CA ALA A 7 8.32 6.48 16.32
C ALA A 7 8.25 7.59 15.26
N SER A 8 9.40 8.06 14.78
CA SER A 8 9.47 9.05 13.70
C SER A 8 8.90 8.52 12.38
N ALA A 9 9.25 7.29 12.01
CA ALA A 9 8.71 6.63 10.82
C ALA A 9 7.20 6.42 10.93
N LEU A 10 6.71 5.99 12.10
CA LEU A 10 5.27 5.82 12.37
C LEU A 10 4.52 7.15 12.22
N ASN A 11 5.05 8.23 12.80
CA ASN A 11 4.43 9.56 12.69
C ASN A 11 4.32 10.03 11.23
N SER A 12 5.38 9.88 10.44
CA SER A 12 5.37 10.22 9.02
C SER A 12 4.37 9.38 8.22
N THR A 13 4.29 8.09 8.51
CA THR A 13 3.36 7.16 7.86
C THR A 13 1.91 7.50 8.21
N LEU A 14 1.60 7.77 9.48
CA LEU A 14 0.25 8.17 9.92
C LEU A 14 -0.20 9.46 9.26
N TYR A 15 0.69 10.44 9.16
CA TYR A 15 0.39 11.70 8.49
C TYR A 15 0.10 11.50 6.99
N SER A 16 0.94 10.73 6.30
CA SER A 16 0.76 10.41 4.89
C SER A 16 -0.53 9.65 4.64
N THR A 17 -0.79 8.58 5.44
CA THR A 17 -2.02 7.78 5.35
C THR A 17 -3.26 8.62 5.61
N GLY A 18 -3.22 9.51 6.60
CA GLY A 18 -4.32 10.43 6.89
C GLY A 18 -4.61 11.38 5.73
N ARG A 19 -3.60 11.88 5.03
CA ARG A 19 -3.78 12.69 3.82
C ARG A 19 -4.40 11.91 2.67
N HIS A 20 -3.97 10.67 2.45
CA HIS A 20 -4.59 9.80 1.44
C HIS A 20 -6.04 9.47 1.79
N LEU A 21 -6.34 9.19 3.05
CA LEU A 21 -7.71 8.95 3.51
C LEU A 21 -8.61 10.18 3.30
N PHE A 22 -8.10 11.37 3.58
CA PHE A 22 -8.80 12.63 3.31
C PHE A 22 -9.09 12.80 1.81
N GLN A 23 -8.11 12.55 0.96
CA GLN A 23 -8.28 12.67 -0.48
C GLN A 23 -9.32 11.68 -1.00
N LEU A 24 -9.27 10.42 -0.58
CA LEU A 24 -10.28 9.41 -0.92
C LEU A 24 -11.68 9.78 -0.44
N ALA A 25 -11.78 10.38 0.76
CA ALA A 25 -13.06 10.84 1.30
C ALA A 25 -13.67 11.97 0.45
N ASN A 26 -12.85 12.84 -0.14
CA ASN A 26 -13.29 13.91 -1.05
C ASN A 26 -13.67 13.37 -2.44
N GLU A 27 -12.88 12.45 -2.98
CA GLU A 27 -13.13 11.90 -4.32
C GLU A 27 -14.32 10.93 -4.38
N SER A 28 -14.55 10.19 -3.29
CA SER A 28 -15.63 9.20 -3.18
C SER A 28 -16.39 9.36 -1.86
N PRO A 29 -17.23 10.39 -1.74
CA PRO A 29 -17.98 10.63 -0.52
C PRO A 29 -18.95 9.48 -0.23
N ASN A 30 -18.74 8.78 0.85
CA ASN A 30 -19.56 7.68 1.34
C ASN A 30 -20.25 8.09 2.65
N THR A 31 -21.30 7.36 3.05
CA THR A 31 -22.01 7.61 4.30
C THR A 31 -21.07 7.64 5.51
N LEU A 32 -20.09 6.71 5.56
CA LEU A 32 -19.10 6.64 6.63
C LEU A 32 -18.11 7.83 6.61
N THR A 33 -17.63 8.23 5.43
CA THR A 33 -16.69 9.35 5.32
C THR A 33 -17.32 10.66 5.72
N LYS A 34 -18.62 10.85 5.39
CA LYS A 34 -19.41 11.99 5.81
C LYS A 34 -19.75 11.97 7.30
N ALA A 35 -20.12 10.81 7.85
CA ALA A 35 -20.42 10.64 9.28
C ALA A 35 -19.19 10.96 10.14
N LEU A 36 -18.01 10.51 9.73
CA LEU A 36 -16.75 10.77 10.42
C LEU A 36 -16.13 12.13 10.04
N LYS A 37 -16.74 12.85 9.09
CA LYS A 37 -16.28 14.16 8.58
C LYS A 37 -14.79 14.12 8.18
N LEU A 38 -14.40 13.05 7.46
CA LEU A 38 -13.02 12.82 7.03
C LEU A 38 -12.59 13.77 5.89
N ASP A 39 -13.56 14.37 5.22
CA ASP A 39 -13.46 15.36 4.17
C ASP A 39 -13.20 16.80 4.66
N GLN A 40 -13.08 17.00 5.99
CA GLN A 40 -12.92 18.33 6.57
C GLN A 40 -11.48 18.59 7.02
N LEU A 41 -11.01 19.79 6.71
CA LEU A 41 -9.74 20.31 7.21
C LEU A 41 -9.95 21.01 8.56
N SER A 42 -8.94 20.97 9.41
CA SER A 42 -8.88 21.78 10.63
C SER A 42 -8.61 23.24 10.31
N ARG A 43 -8.69 24.13 11.32
CA ARG A 43 -8.35 25.56 11.20
C ARG A 43 -6.92 25.79 10.67
N GLN A 44 -6.03 24.82 10.80
CA GLN A 44 -4.65 24.86 10.35
C GLN A 44 -4.45 24.19 8.96
N SER A 45 -5.54 23.96 8.21
CA SER A 45 -5.50 23.29 6.90
C SER A 45 -4.91 21.87 6.92
N VAL A 46 -5.05 21.19 8.06
CA VAL A 46 -4.59 19.79 8.25
C VAL A 46 -5.80 18.87 8.36
N PRO A 47 -5.82 17.70 7.71
CA PRO A 47 -6.91 16.72 7.80
C PRO A 47 -6.85 15.92 9.12
N SER A 48 -6.97 16.62 10.26
CA SER A 48 -6.75 16.04 11.60
C SER A 48 -7.67 14.84 11.88
N ARG A 49 -8.92 14.86 11.41
CA ARG A 49 -9.88 13.77 11.63
C ARG A 49 -9.47 12.50 10.88
N ALA A 50 -9.00 12.65 9.64
CA ALA A 50 -8.50 11.53 8.87
C ALA A 50 -7.21 10.95 9.47
N ILE A 51 -6.32 11.79 10.00
CA ILE A 51 -5.11 11.35 10.71
C ILE A 51 -5.47 10.60 12.00
N ILE A 52 -6.41 11.12 12.78
CA ILE A 52 -6.88 10.46 14.01
C ILE A 52 -7.54 9.12 13.67
N ALA A 53 -8.37 9.06 12.64
CA ALA A 53 -9.00 7.81 12.20
C ALA A 53 -7.93 6.77 11.81
N SER A 54 -6.90 7.16 11.06
CA SER A 54 -5.78 6.29 10.72
C SER A 54 -5.02 5.83 11.97
N ALA A 55 -4.77 6.72 12.92
CA ALA A 55 -4.11 6.40 14.18
C ALA A 55 -4.92 5.42 15.04
N VAL A 56 -6.25 5.57 15.08
CA VAL A 56 -7.15 4.64 15.78
C VAL A 56 -7.10 3.24 15.15
N ILE A 57 -7.13 3.14 13.83
CA ILE A 57 -7.05 1.85 13.13
C ILE A 57 -5.72 1.15 13.42
N VAL A 58 -4.60 1.89 13.34
CA VAL A 58 -3.27 1.36 13.65
C VAL A 58 -3.14 0.98 15.12
N GLY A 59 -3.66 1.81 16.04
CA GLY A 59 -3.66 1.51 17.47
C GLY A 59 -4.52 0.30 17.82
N ALA A 60 -5.68 0.14 17.19
CA ALA A 60 -6.53 -1.03 17.37
C ALA A 60 -5.84 -2.32 16.92
N SER A 61 -5.13 -2.30 15.78
CA SER A 61 -4.36 -3.46 15.31
C SER A 61 -3.23 -3.85 16.27
N ALA A 62 -2.57 -2.87 16.88
CA ALA A 62 -1.55 -3.12 17.91
C ALA A 62 -2.15 -3.75 19.19
N LEU A 63 -3.34 -3.30 19.62
CA LEU A 63 -4.04 -3.89 20.77
C LEU A 63 -4.45 -5.35 20.49
N ILE A 64 -4.89 -5.67 19.30
CA ILE A 64 -5.24 -7.04 18.90
C ILE A 64 -4.01 -7.96 19.00
N SER A 65 -2.82 -7.47 18.66
CA SER A 65 -1.58 -8.25 18.73
C SER A 65 -1.14 -8.65 20.15
N VAL A 66 -1.69 -7.99 21.17
CA VAL A 66 -1.39 -8.29 22.60
C VAL A 66 -2.29 -9.41 23.16
N LEU A 67 -3.38 -9.76 22.47
CA LEU A 67 -4.30 -10.80 22.93
C LEU A 67 -3.67 -12.19 22.87
N PRO A 68 -3.81 -13.02 23.91
CA PRO A 68 -3.32 -14.41 23.92
C PRO A 68 -3.95 -15.20 22.76
N GLY A 69 -3.13 -15.93 22.01
CA GLY A 69 -3.55 -16.71 20.83
C GLY A 69 -3.48 -15.98 19.50
N ILE A 70 -3.13 -14.69 19.48
CA ILE A 70 -2.96 -13.89 18.25
C ILE A 70 -1.48 -13.43 18.09
N SER A 71 -0.56 -14.13 18.74
CA SER A 71 0.89 -13.85 18.67
C SER A 71 1.42 -13.83 17.22
N ASP A 72 0.77 -14.58 16.32
CA ASP A 72 1.13 -14.63 14.90
C ASP A 72 0.52 -13.50 14.06
N ALA A 73 -0.36 -12.68 14.64
CA ALA A 73 -1.01 -11.58 13.91
C ALA A 73 -0.01 -10.54 13.40
N PHE A 74 1.03 -10.24 14.16
CA PHE A 74 2.10 -9.34 13.71
C PHE A 74 2.83 -9.90 12.48
N SER A 75 3.17 -11.18 12.52
CA SER A 75 3.81 -11.89 11.41
C SER A 75 2.90 -11.90 10.18
N LEU A 76 1.62 -12.20 10.36
CA LEU A 76 0.61 -12.22 9.32
C LEU A 76 0.44 -10.84 8.65
N ILE A 77 0.30 -9.77 9.44
CA ILE A 77 0.15 -8.40 8.94
C ILE A 77 1.41 -7.98 8.18
N THR A 78 2.58 -8.26 8.73
CA THR A 78 3.86 -7.90 8.12
C THR A 78 4.07 -8.64 6.79
N ALA A 79 3.78 -9.93 6.74
CA ALA A 79 3.89 -10.73 5.53
C ALA A 79 2.88 -10.28 4.45
N SER A 80 1.63 -10.01 4.85
CA SER A 80 0.60 -9.50 3.93
C SER A 80 0.99 -8.14 3.36
N SER A 81 1.48 -7.23 4.20
CA SER A 81 1.96 -5.92 3.78
C SER A 81 3.13 -6.02 2.82
N SER A 82 4.08 -6.89 3.09
CA SER A 82 5.24 -7.13 2.21
C SER A 82 4.80 -7.62 0.83
N GLY A 83 3.85 -8.55 0.76
CA GLY A 83 3.28 -9.04 -0.48
C GLY A 83 2.61 -7.93 -1.30
N VAL A 84 1.85 -7.05 -0.64
CA VAL A 84 1.21 -5.88 -1.29
C VAL A 84 2.26 -4.90 -1.80
N TYR A 85 3.30 -4.58 -1.02
CA TYR A 85 4.37 -3.67 -1.45
C TYR A 85 5.12 -4.22 -2.67
N ILE A 86 5.49 -5.49 -2.68
CA ILE A 86 6.14 -6.12 -3.83
C ILE A 86 5.27 -5.98 -5.07
N SER A 87 3.96 -6.20 -4.95
CA SER A 87 3.02 -6.08 -6.05
C SER A 87 2.91 -4.66 -6.59
N ILE A 88 2.94 -3.66 -5.71
CA ILE A 88 2.97 -2.24 -6.10
C ILE A 88 4.24 -1.93 -6.91
N TYR A 89 5.40 -2.42 -6.47
CA TYR A 89 6.65 -2.22 -7.22
C TYR A 89 6.63 -2.91 -8.58
N VAL A 90 6.06 -4.10 -8.68
CA VAL A 90 5.86 -4.79 -9.97
C VAL A 90 4.96 -3.97 -10.88
N LEU A 91 3.84 -3.44 -10.38
CA LEU A 91 2.92 -2.60 -11.15
C LEU A 91 3.61 -1.30 -11.62
N ILE A 92 4.41 -0.65 -10.78
CA ILE A 92 5.20 0.53 -11.15
C ILE A 92 6.17 0.19 -12.29
N MET A 93 6.86 -0.94 -12.22
CA MET A 93 7.78 -1.38 -13.27
C MET A 93 7.07 -1.65 -14.59
N ILE A 94 5.88 -2.30 -14.55
CA ILE A 94 5.06 -2.55 -15.73
C ILE A 94 4.54 -1.23 -16.32
N ALA A 95 4.08 -0.32 -15.46
CA ALA A 95 3.62 1.01 -15.87
C ALA A 95 4.75 1.80 -16.55
N HIS A 96 5.96 1.78 -15.98
CA HIS A 96 7.14 2.40 -16.59
C HIS A 96 7.45 1.80 -17.96
N TRP A 97 7.32 0.51 -18.12
CA TRP A 97 7.57 -0.16 -19.41
C TRP A 97 6.53 0.24 -20.48
N LYS A 98 5.24 0.36 -20.07
CA LYS A 98 4.17 0.86 -20.95
C LYS A 98 4.36 2.33 -21.28
N TYR A 99 4.68 3.17 -20.29
CA TYR A 99 4.93 4.60 -20.48
C TYR A 99 6.03 4.88 -21.52
N ARG A 100 7.11 4.10 -21.49
CA ARG A 100 8.20 4.24 -22.48
C ARG A 100 7.80 3.94 -23.93
N LYS A 101 6.70 3.24 -24.13
CA LYS A 101 6.13 2.94 -25.47
C LYS A 101 4.97 3.87 -25.82
N SER A 102 4.57 4.73 -24.91
CA SER A 102 3.48 5.69 -25.11
C SER A 102 3.95 6.89 -25.93
N PRO A 103 3.07 7.51 -26.73
CA PRO A 103 3.34 8.78 -27.39
C PRO A 103 3.56 9.93 -26.39
N ASP A 104 3.08 9.81 -25.15
CA ASP A 104 3.26 10.80 -24.09
C ASP A 104 4.64 10.73 -23.42
N PHE A 105 5.54 9.88 -23.92
CA PHE A 105 6.88 9.72 -23.35
C PHE A 105 7.71 10.99 -23.56
N MET A 106 8.10 11.64 -22.46
CA MET A 106 8.95 12.83 -22.50
C MET A 106 10.41 12.43 -22.76
N GLU A 107 10.92 12.79 -23.97
CA GLU A 107 12.29 12.48 -24.37
C GLU A 107 13.35 13.24 -23.58
N ASP A 108 13.02 14.44 -23.07
CA ASP A 108 13.94 15.30 -22.31
C ASP A 108 13.99 14.96 -20.81
N GLY A 109 13.16 14.00 -20.34
CA GLY A 109 13.11 13.57 -18.96
C GLY A 109 14.25 12.62 -18.57
N TYR A 110 14.36 12.34 -17.25
CA TYR A 110 15.32 11.34 -16.77
C TYR A 110 15.05 9.97 -17.40
N LYS A 111 16.08 9.41 -18.02
CA LYS A 111 16.03 8.06 -18.64
C LYS A 111 16.84 7.09 -17.79
N MET A 112 16.19 6.05 -17.29
CA MET A 112 16.88 4.97 -16.59
C MET A 112 17.92 4.34 -17.52
N PRO A 113 19.22 4.35 -17.15
CA PRO A 113 20.26 3.72 -17.95
C PRO A 113 20.05 2.21 -18.05
N ALA A 114 20.37 1.61 -19.18
CA ALA A 114 20.29 0.16 -19.40
C ALA A 114 18.93 -0.48 -19.02
N TYR A 115 17.82 0.27 -19.17
CA TYR A 115 16.49 -0.20 -18.72
C TYR A 115 16.08 -1.54 -19.34
N LYS A 116 16.53 -1.84 -20.57
CA LYS A 116 16.22 -3.09 -21.28
C LYS A 116 16.75 -4.33 -20.54
N ILE A 117 17.80 -4.15 -19.74
CA ILE A 117 18.44 -5.22 -18.95
C ILE A 117 18.02 -5.13 -17.50
N LEU A 118 18.07 -3.93 -16.91
CA LEU A 118 17.75 -3.75 -15.49
C LEU A 118 16.28 -4.01 -15.18
N SER A 119 15.33 -3.59 -16.02
CA SER A 119 13.90 -3.79 -15.76
C SER A 119 13.52 -5.28 -15.64
N PRO A 120 13.88 -6.18 -16.57
CA PRO A 120 13.56 -7.60 -16.41
C PRO A 120 14.30 -8.25 -15.24
N ILE A 121 15.55 -7.85 -14.95
CA ILE A 121 16.28 -8.35 -13.77
C ILE A 121 15.55 -7.95 -12.48
N THR A 122 15.12 -6.69 -12.39
CA THR A 122 14.37 -6.22 -11.21
C THR A 122 13.02 -6.94 -11.07
N LEU A 123 12.32 -7.20 -12.17
CA LEU A 123 11.08 -7.98 -12.14
C LEU A 123 11.31 -9.42 -11.69
N LEU A 124 12.36 -10.07 -12.17
CA LEU A 124 12.75 -11.42 -11.73
C LEU A 124 13.11 -11.43 -10.25
N PHE A 125 13.81 -10.42 -9.76
CA PHE A 125 14.12 -10.27 -8.34
C PHE A 125 12.85 -10.14 -7.49
N PHE A 126 11.90 -9.28 -7.88
CA PHE A 126 10.64 -9.16 -7.16
C PHE A 126 9.81 -10.45 -7.20
N LEU A 127 9.79 -11.15 -8.35
CA LEU A 127 9.14 -12.46 -8.45
C LEU A 127 9.80 -13.47 -7.50
N PHE A 128 11.12 -13.53 -7.47
CA PHE A 128 11.86 -14.39 -6.54
C PHE A 128 11.52 -14.07 -5.08
N VAL A 129 11.54 -12.79 -4.69
CA VAL A 129 11.17 -12.39 -3.32
C VAL A 129 9.70 -12.72 -3.02
N PHE A 130 8.79 -12.53 -3.97
CA PHE A 130 7.37 -12.88 -3.79
C PHE A 130 7.18 -14.40 -3.58
N VAL A 131 7.85 -15.21 -4.39
CA VAL A 131 7.82 -16.68 -4.24
C VAL A 131 8.43 -17.11 -2.90
N SER A 132 9.49 -16.47 -2.44
CA SER A 132 10.12 -16.81 -1.16
C SER A 132 9.20 -16.60 0.05
N LEU A 133 8.20 -15.70 -0.04
CA LEU A 133 7.19 -15.54 1.01
C LEU A 133 6.31 -16.79 1.19
N PHE A 134 6.15 -17.61 0.14
CA PHE A 134 5.38 -18.86 0.22
C PHE A 134 6.20 -20.03 0.76
N LEU A 135 7.53 -19.92 0.79
CA LEU A 135 8.41 -20.97 1.25
C LEU A 135 8.63 -20.97 2.77
N GLN A 136 8.21 -19.92 3.45
CA GLN A 136 8.41 -19.76 4.87
C GLN A 136 7.08 -19.87 5.63
N ASP A 137 6.98 -20.80 6.58
CA ASP A 137 5.76 -21.10 7.32
C ASP A 137 5.16 -19.88 8.05
N SER A 138 6.01 -18.96 8.53
CA SER A 138 5.57 -17.75 9.23
C SER A 138 4.94 -16.71 8.31
N THR A 139 5.22 -16.72 7.00
CA THR A 139 4.75 -15.71 6.04
C THR A 139 3.75 -16.26 5.02
N TYR A 140 3.62 -17.58 4.92
CA TYR A 140 2.78 -18.27 3.95
C TYR A 140 1.31 -17.78 3.94
N ILE A 141 0.68 -17.70 5.11
CA ILE A 141 -0.73 -17.27 5.23
C ILE A 141 -0.88 -15.80 4.81
N GLY A 142 0.08 -14.95 5.19
CA GLY A 142 0.11 -13.55 4.79
C GLY A 142 0.28 -13.35 3.28
N ALA A 143 1.12 -14.19 2.65
CA ALA A 143 1.33 -14.17 1.21
C ALA A 143 0.05 -14.59 0.44
N ILE A 144 -0.68 -15.58 0.94
CA ILE A 144 -2.00 -15.95 0.39
C ILE A 144 -2.98 -14.79 0.53
N GLY A 145 -3.07 -14.17 1.70
CA GLY A 145 -3.95 -13.02 1.93
C GLY A 145 -3.66 -11.86 0.97
N ALA A 146 -2.37 -11.51 0.79
CA ALA A 146 -1.95 -10.50 -0.18
C ALA A 146 -2.35 -10.87 -1.61
N THR A 147 -2.17 -12.12 -2.01
CA THR A 147 -2.53 -12.61 -3.36
C THR A 147 -4.02 -12.52 -3.61
N ILE A 148 -4.86 -12.96 -2.66
CA ILE A 148 -6.32 -12.88 -2.75
C ILE A 148 -6.75 -11.40 -2.87
N TRP A 149 -6.15 -10.52 -2.07
CA TRP A 149 -6.44 -9.08 -2.13
C TRP A 149 -6.12 -8.48 -3.49
N ILE A 150 -4.95 -8.78 -4.06
CA ILE A 150 -4.50 -8.25 -5.35
C ILE A 150 -5.41 -8.73 -6.48
N ILE A 151 -5.72 -10.03 -6.50
CA ILE A 151 -6.61 -10.63 -7.51
C ILE A 151 -8.02 -10.06 -7.37
N GLY A 152 -8.56 -10.01 -6.15
CA GLY A 152 -9.89 -9.49 -5.87
C GLY A 152 -10.04 -8.03 -6.30
N PHE A 153 -9.06 -7.18 -5.93
CA PHE A 153 -9.06 -5.78 -6.33
C PHE A 153 -8.87 -5.59 -7.84
N GLY A 154 -8.01 -6.39 -8.46
CA GLY A 154 -7.80 -6.37 -9.91
C GLY A 154 -9.07 -6.75 -10.69
N LEU A 155 -9.77 -7.79 -10.26
CA LEU A 155 -11.05 -8.19 -10.85
C LEU A 155 -12.11 -7.11 -10.63
N TYR A 156 -12.25 -6.59 -9.43
CA TYR A 156 -13.19 -5.51 -9.14
C TYR A 156 -12.96 -4.29 -10.04
N SER A 157 -11.71 -3.85 -10.18
CA SER A 157 -11.33 -2.73 -11.04
C SER A 157 -11.63 -3.01 -12.51
N HIS A 158 -11.38 -4.22 -12.98
CA HIS A 158 -11.66 -4.63 -14.37
C HIS A 158 -13.16 -4.59 -14.70
N PHE A 159 -14.00 -5.11 -13.79
CA PHE A 159 -15.46 -5.10 -13.98
C PHE A 159 -16.04 -3.70 -13.91
N LYS A 160 -15.56 -2.86 -12.99
CA LYS A 160 -16.02 -1.47 -12.87
C LYS A 160 -15.66 -0.63 -14.10
N HIS A 161 -14.52 -0.87 -14.71
CA HIS A 161 -14.09 -0.12 -15.91
C HIS A 161 -14.84 -0.54 -17.19
N LYS A 162 -15.44 -1.74 -17.22
CA LYS A 162 -16.31 -2.19 -18.32
C LYS A 162 -17.74 -1.64 -18.22
N SER A 163 -18.14 -1.09 -17.09
CA SER A 163 -19.49 -0.60 -16.79
C SER A 163 -19.65 0.90 -17.07
N HIS A 164 -18.61 1.58 -17.53
CA HIS A 164 -18.59 2.95 -18.04
C HIS A 164 -18.06 2.95 -19.48
#